data_26135c5607ea907fc68e9fbfa9a5b492
#
_entry.id   26135c5607ea907fc68e9fbfa9a5b492
#
_cell.length_a   1.000
_cell.length_b   1.000
_cell.length_c   1.000
_cell.angle_alpha   90.00
_cell.angle_beta   90.00
_cell.angle_gamma   90.00
#
_symmetry.space_group_name_H-M   'P 1'
#
loop_
_entity.id
_entity.type
_entity.pdbx_description
1 polymer ?
#
loop_
_entity_poly.entity_id
_entity_poly.type
_entity_poly.pdbx_seq_one_letter_code
_entity_poly.pdbx_strand_id
1 'polypeptide(L)'
;MWLRAELVMDTTFLRELSLLVRSPKKGIDEIFWFGTLEKGIKAGLAGWCATHMLGFALGIILLPLVAAFGGFLLGFIPAVYGIFSILREVIGLGIYWFVGSFILWKLLSVLLDREFDFKQVLMGTAYIEGYTGALGLALILVSIICIYLAPILMVLLVPLGLAYVGAVIYVAVMLLSRLMNVEPLTVGAVYVVLFIINLLYNWIMRILFA
;
A
#
# COMPACT_ATOMS: atom_id res chain seq x y z
N MET A 1 22.42 15.62 28.12
CA MET A 1 22.67 15.93 26.70
C MET A 1 22.32 14.76 25.75
N TRP A 2 22.11 13.54 26.24
CA TRP A 2 21.80 12.33 25.45
C TRP A 2 20.32 12.13 25.12
N LEU A 3 19.39 12.70 25.88
CA LEU A 3 17.94 12.55 25.71
C LEU A 3 17.30 13.43 24.61
N ARG A 4 18.06 14.34 23.97
CA ARG A 4 17.55 15.16 22.86
C ARG A 4 17.79 14.60 21.47
N ALA A 5 18.63 13.55 21.36
CA ALA A 5 18.95 12.95 20.05
C ALA A 5 17.92 11.90 19.60
N GLU A 6 17.15 11.30 20.51
CA GLU A 6 16.20 10.22 20.18
C GLU A 6 14.79 10.71 19.80
N LEU A 7 14.48 11.99 19.96
CA LEU A 7 13.17 12.55 19.63
C LEU A 7 13.13 13.34 18.31
N VAL A 8 14.22 13.37 17.55
CA VAL A 8 14.16 13.75 16.16
C VAL A 8 13.57 12.54 15.42
N MET A 9 12.25 12.51 15.26
CA MET A 9 11.61 11.55 14.36
C MET A 9 12.41 11.55 13.06
N ASP A 10 13.01 10.40 12.73
CA ASP A 10 13.70 10.24 11.46
C ASP A 10 12.67 10.39 10.33
N THR A 11 12.50 11.61 9.85
CA THR A 11 11.55 11.96 8.78
C THR A 11 12.13 11.72 7.40
N THR A 12 13.33 11.13 7.31
CA THR A 12 14.00 10.89 6.02
C THR A 12 13.18 9.93 5.14
N PHE A 13 12.47 8.96 5.73
CA PHE A 13 11.56 8.08 4.99
C PHE A 13 10.39 8.84 4.35
N LEU A 14 9.88 9.91 4.97
CA LEU A 14 8.84 10.77 4.38
C LEU A 14 9.37 11.53 3.17
N ARG A 15 10.63 11.97 3.22
CA ARG A 15 11.29 12.59 2.07
C ARG A 15 11.43 11.59 0.93
N GLU A 16 11.89 10.38 1.20
CA GLU A 16 12.03 9.31 0.22
C GLU A 16 10.66 8.96 -0.39
N LEU A 17 9.61 8.81 0.43
CA LEU A 17 8.25 8.57 -0.02
C LEU A 17 7.69 9.73 -0.85
N SER A 18 7.91 10.98 -0.42
CA SER A 18 7.51 12.18 -1.15
C SER A 18 8.20 12.28 -2.52
N LEU A 19 9.49 11.93 -2.59
CA LEU A 19 10.22 11.86 -3.86
C LEU A 19 9.66 10.76 -4.76
N LEU A 20 9.33 9.61 -4.20
CA LEU A 20 8.74 8.50 -4.94
C LEU A 20 7.40 8.89 -5.58
N VAL A 21 6.58 9.68 -4.87
CA VAL A 21 5.30 10.19 -5.38
C VAL A 21 5.50 11.27 -6.43
N ARG A 22 6.37 12.26 -6.19
CA ARG A 22 6.54 13.41 -7.06
C ARG A 22 7.42 13.15 -8.29
N SER A 23 8.42 12.30 -8.14
CA SER A 23 9.41 11.98 -9.17
C SER A 23 9.90 10.54 -8.97
N PRO A 24 9.14 9.53 -9.44
CA PRO A 24 9.42 8.12 -9.18
C PRO A 24 10.87 7.71 -9.47
N LYS A 25 11.44 8.18 -10.58
CA LYS A 25 12.84 7.92 -10.92
C LYS A 25 13.80 8.34 -9.83
N LYS A 26 13.68 9.60 -9.36
CA LYS A 26 14.55 10.14 -8.29
C LYS A 26 14.32 9.46 -6.96
N GLY A 27 13.05 9.14 -6.65
CA GLY A 27 12.69 8.40 -5.43
C GLY A 27 13.27 7.00 -5.41
N ILE A 28 13.24 6.29 -6.55
CA ILE A 28 13.85 4.95 -6.69
C ILE A 28 15.37 5.02 -6.48
N ASP A 29 16.05 6.01 -7.09
CA ASP A 29 17.49 6.19 -6.91
C ASP A 29 17.83 6.55 -5.46
N GLU A 30 17.06 7.42 -4.81
CA GLU A 30 17.26 7.79 -3.40
C GLU A 30 17.10 6.56 -2.48
N ILE A 31 16.06 5.72 -2.68
CA ILE A 31 15.83 4.50 -1.92
C ILE A 31 16.94 3.48 -2.17
N PHE A 32 17.40 3.36 -3.40
CA PHE A 32 18.50 2.45 -3.73
C PHE A 32 19.79 2.77 -2.96
N TRP A 33 20.13 4.05 -2.84
CA TRP A 33 21.35 4.48 -2.17
C TRP A 33 21.22 4.62 -0.64
N PHE A 34 20.09 5.08 -0.15
CA PHE A 34 19.91 5.51 1.25
C PHE A 34 18.76 4.78 1.98
N GLY A 35 18.02 3.94 1.28
CA GLY A 35 16.93 3.17 1.86
C GLY A 35 17.42 2.14 2.86
N THR A 36 16.65 1.93 3.92
CA THR A 36 16.86 0.87 4.89
C THR A 36 15.55 0.14 5.13
N LEU A 37 15.61 -1.11 5.63
CA LEU A 37 14.40 -1.87 5.97
C LEU A 37 13.53 -1.12 6.99
N GLU A 38 14.15 -0.48 7.98
CA GLU A 38 13.41 0.31 8.99
C GLU A 38 12.65 1.48 8.36
N LYS A 39 13.29 2.24 7.48
CA LYS A 39 12.62 3.33 6.75
C LYS A 39 11.51 2.81 5.83
N GLY A 40 11.74 1.68 5.15
CA GLY A 40 10.73 1.01 4.35
C GLY A 40 9.50 0.63 5.17
N ILE A 41 9.69 0.00 6.34
CA ILE A 41 8.60 -0.34 7.26
C ILE A 41 7.85 0.93 7.72
N LYS A 42 8.58 1.98 8.10
CA LYS A 42 7.96 3.27 8.48
C LYS A 42 7.14 3.87 7.33
N ALA A 43 7.65 3.81 6.10
CA ALA A 43 6.94 4.28 4.90
C ALA A 43 5.67 3.46 4.64
N GLY A 44 5.76 2.13 4.70
CA GLY A 44 4.62 1.22 4.55
C GLY A 44 3.53 1.47 5.59
N LEU A 45 3.91 1.56 6.86
CA LEU A 45 2.99 1.88 7.95
C LEU A 45 2.37 3.27 7.79
N ALA A 46 3.15 4.29 7.38
CA ALA A 46 2.62 5.64 7.16
C ALA A 46 1.58 5.66 6.03
N GLY A 47 1.84 4.97 4.91
CA GLY A 47 0.89 4.85 3.80
C GLY A 47 -0.39 4.13 4.22
N TRP A 48 -0.26 3.03 4.93
CA TRP A 48 -1.39 2.27 5.47
C TRP A 48 -2.20 3.13 6.46
N CYS A 49 -1.54 3.76 7.45
CA CYS A 49 -2.20 4.64 8.40
C CYS A 49 -2.95 5.79 7.70
N ALA A 50 -2.34 6.41 6.69
CA ALA A 50 -2.95 7.52 5.97
C ALA A 50 -4.28 7.13 5.32
N THR A 51 -4.35 5.96 4.68
CA THR A 51 -5.58 5.46 4.03
C THR A 51 -6.64 5.04 5.03
N HIS A 52 -6.28 4.31 6.09
CA HIS A 52 -7.23 3.76 7.06
C HIS A 52 -7.70 4.81 8.07
N MET A 53 -6.83 5.73 8.51
CA MET A 53 -7.22 6.82 9.39
C MET A 53 -8.20 7.78 8.70
N LEU A 54 -8.04 8.03 7.40
CA LEU A 54 -9.02 8.81 6.66
C LEU A 54 -10.37 8.08 6.58
N GLY A 55 -10.36 6.78 6.27
CA GLY A 55 -11.57 5.96 6.25
C GLY A 55 -12.29 5.94 7.61
N PHE A 56 -11.51 5.81 8.69
CA PHE A 56 -12.01 5.87 10.06
C PHE A 56 -12.58 7.25 10.43
N ALA A 57 -11.87 8.33 10.09
CA ALA A 57 -12.33 9.70 10.33
C ALA A 57 -13.63 9.99 9.59
N LEU A 58 -13.74 9.56 8.34
CA LEU A 58 -14.99 9.67 7.57
C LEU A 58 -16.11 8.84 8.20
N GLY A 59 -15.81 7.63 8.68
CA GLY A 59 -16.77 6.79 9.41
C GLY A 59 -17.32 7.49 10.64
N ILE A 60 -16.46 8.13 11.44
CA ILE A 60 -16.86 8.91 12.63
C ILE A 60 -17.71 10.12 12.23
N ILE A 61 -17.34 10.86 11.19
CA ILE A 61 -18.08 12.05 10.72
C ILE A 61 -19.47 11.65 10.21
N LEU A 62 -19.58 10.49 9.54
CA LEU A 62 -20.84 9.97 9.03
C LEU A 62 -21.69 9.26 10.10
N LEU A 63 -21.08 8.88 11.25
CA LEU A 63 -21.75 8.16 12.33
C LEU A 63 -23.02 8.89 12.85
N PRO A 64 -23.03 10.21 13.10
CA PRO A 64 -24.25 10.93 13.51
C PRO A 64 -25.35 10.86 12.45
N LEU A 65 -24.99 10.87 11.17
CA LEU A 65 -25.93 10.76 10.06
C LEU A 65 -26.56 9.37 10.02
N VAL A 66 -25.76 8.33 10.17
CA VAL A 66 -26.22 6.94 10.25
C VAL A 66 -27.06 6.71 11.51
N ALA A 67 -26.68 7.28 12.66
CA ALA A 67 -27.41 7.19 13.90
C ALA A 67 -28.78 7.92 13.83
N ALA A 68 -28.85 9.05 13.13
CA ALA A 68 -30.11 9.78 12.92
C ALA A 68 -31.12 8.99 12.07
N PHE A 69 -30.64 8.17 11.12
CA PHE A 69 -31.52 7.36 10.27
C PHE A 69 -31.76 5.93 10.79
N GLY A 70 -30.88 5.40 11.64
CA GLY A 70 -30.92 3.99 12.05
C GLY A 70 -31.00 3.72 13.57
N GLY A 71 -31.02 4.77 14.39
CA GLY A 71 -30.97 4.66 15.85
C GLY A 71 -29.57 4.41 16.40
N PHE A 72 -29.36 4.74 17.69
CA PHE A 72 -28.06 4.71 18.38
C PHE A 72 -27.35 3.34 18.33
N LEU A 73 -28.11 2.25 18.42
CA LEU A 73 -27.57 0.88 18.38
C LEU A 73 -26.94 0.53 17.03
N LEU A 74 -27.52 0.99 15.91
CA LEU A 74 -26.96 0.75 14.57
C LEU A 74 -25.69 1.57 14.30
N GLY A 75 -25.46 2.67 15.04
CA GLY A 75 -24.22 3.42 14.96
C GLY A 75 -23.10 2.86 15.86
N PHE A 76 -23.43 2.28 17.01
CA PHE A 76 -22.44 1.77 17.96
C PHE A 76 -21.79 0.46 17.50
N ILE A 77 -22.56 -0.46 16.92
CA ILE A 77 -22.08 -1.75 16.41
C ILE A 77 -21.00 -1.57 15.35
N PRO A 78 -21.17 -0.72 14.30
CA PRO A 78 -20.12 -0.46 13.31
C PRO A 78 -18.84 0.13 13.89
N ALA A 79 -18.94 0.99 14.94
CA ALA A 79 -17.77 1.58 15.57
C ALA A 79 -16.91 0.52 16.30
N VAL A 80 -17.54 -0.39 17.04
CA VAL A 80 -16.84 -1.51 17.71
C VAL A 80 -16.24 -2.47 16.68
N TYR A 81 -17.04 -2.87 15.67
CA TYR A 81 -16.53 -3.68 14.56
C TYR A 81 -15.39 -2.99 13.82
N GLY A 82 -15.41 -1.66 13.68
CA GLY A 82 -14.34 -0.87 13.06
C GLY A 82 -13.01 -1.03 13.78
N ILE A 83 -12.97 -1.02 15.11
CA ILE A 83 -11.74 -1.20 15.89
C ILE A 83 -11.16 -2.63 15.69
N PHE A 84 -12.01 -3.65 15.78
CA PHE A 84 -11.58 -5.03 15.55
C PHE A 84 -11.15 -5.27 14.10
N SER A 85 -11.80 -4.65 13.11
CA SER A 85 -11.41 -4.74 11.71
C SER A 85 -10.03 -4.11 11.47
N ILE A 86 -9.74 -2.95 12.09
CA ILE A 86 -8.43 -2.32 12.00
C ILE A 86 -7.33 -3.24 12.55
N LEU A 87 -7.54 -3.83 13.74
CA LEU A 87 -6.57 -4.77 14.33
C LEU A 87 -6.35 -5.98 13.42
N ARG A 88 -7.42 -6.57 12.90
CA ARG A 88 -7.36 -7.68 11.96
C ARG A 88 -6.63 -7.29 10.67
N GLU A 89 -6.87 -6.09 10.15
CA GLU A 89 -6.23 -5.60 8.93
C GLU A 89 -4.76 -5.29 9.14
N VAL A 90 -4.34 -4.74 10.29
CA VAL A 90 -2.91 -4.52 10.62
C VAL A 90 -2.16 -5.84 10.65
N ILE A 91 -2.71 -6.85 11.35
CA ILE A 91 -2.10 -8.18 11.45
C ILE A 91 -2.09 -8.84 10.07
N GLY A 92 -3.23 -8.77 9.36
CA GLY A 92 -3.38 -9.31 8.01
C GLY A 92 -2.41 -8.67 7.01
N LEU A 93 -2.25 -7.36 7.05
CA LEU A 93 -1.29 -6.62 6.22
C LEU A 93 0.14 -7.09 6.50
N GLY A 94 0.53 -7.20 7.77
CA GLY A 94 1.86 -7.66 8.15
C GLY A 94 2.16 -9.06 7.63
N ILE A 95 1.21 -9.98 7.80
CA ILE A 95 1.32 -11.35 7.29
C ILE A 95 1.35 -11.35 5.76
N TYR A 96 0.41 -10.63 5.11
CA TYR A 96 0.31 -10.55 3.65
C TYR A 96 1.57 -9.96 3.03
N TRP A 97 2.06 -8.86 3.59
CA TRP A 97 3.29 -8.22 3.13
C TRP A 97 4.50 -9.15 3.28
N PHE A 98 4.67 -9.78 4.44
CA PHE A 98 5.81 -10.69 4.68
C PHE A 98 5.75 -11.92 3.78
N VAL A 99 4.59 -12.58 3.72
CA VAL A 99 4.38 -13.78 2.89
C VAL A 99 4.49 -13.43 1.41
N GLY A 100 3.90 -12.33 0.97
CA GLY A 100 4.00 -11.85 -0.41
C GLY A 100 5.44 -11.56 -0.82
N SER A 101 6.21 -10.89 0.06
CA SER A 101 7.63 -10.63 -0.15
C SER A 101 8.46 -11.91 -0.21
N PHE A 102 8.15 -12.88 0.65
CA PHE A 102 8.81 -14.20 0.66
C PHE A 102 8.54 -14.98 -0.64
N ILE A 103 7.29 -15.02 -1.09
CA ILE A 103 6.92 -15.69 -2.34
C ILE A 103 7.62 -15.01 -3.53
N LEU A 104 7.61 -13.68 -3.60
CA LEU A 104 8.28 -12.91 -4.64
C LEU A 104 9.78 -13.18 -4.66
N TRP A 105 10.42 -13.11 -3.50
CA TRP A 105 11.85 -13.43 -3.35
C TRP A 105 12.18 -14.85 -3.84
N LYS A 106 11.37 -15.83 -3.40
CA LYS A 106 11.61 -17.24 -3.75
C LYS A 106 11.40 -17.49 -5.24
N LEU A 107 10.34 -16.94 -5.83
CA LEU A 107 10.07 -17.05 -7.26
C LEU A 107 11.20 -16.46 -8.10
N LEU A 108 11.65 -15.24 -7.77
CA LEU A 108 12.77 -14.63 -8.50
C LEU A 108 14.06 -15.42 -8.34
N SER A 109 14.35 -15.93 -7.14
CA SER A 109 15.54 -16.75 -6.90
C SER A 109 15.53 -18.06 -7.70
N VAL A 110 14.36 -18.71 -7.79
CA VAL A 110 14.21 -19.96 -8.56
C VAL A 110 14.25 -19.71 -10.07
N LEU A 111 13.56 -18.67 -10.55
CA LEU A 111 13.47 -18.37 -11.99
C LEU A 111 14.79 -17.89 -12.59
N LEU A 112 15.61 -17.21 -11.78
CA LEU A 112 16.88 -16.66 -12.25
C LEU A 112 18.09 -17.48 -11.82
N ASP A 113 17.86 -18.60 -11.12
CA ASP A 113 18.92 -19.46 -10.54
C ASP A 113 19.99 -18.62 -9.81
N ARG A 114 19.51 -17.66 -9.00
CA ARG A 114 20.35 -16.68 -8.30
C ARG A 114 19.82 -16.41 -6.89
N GLU A 115 20.72 -16.33 -5.93
CA GLU A 115 20.38 -15.92 -4.56
C GLU A 115 20.25 -14.39 -4.48
N PHE A 116 19.13 -13.94 -3.93
CA PHE A 116 18.87 -12.54 -3.62
C PHE A 116 18.80 -12.33 -2.11
N ASP A 117 19.16 -11.14 -1.66
CA ASP A 117 18.96 -10.75 -0.28
C ASP A 117 17.46 -10.50 0.00
N PHE A 118 16.85 -11.38 0.78
CA PHE A 118 15.45 -11.24 1.19
C PHE A 118 15.14 -9.90 1.86
N LYS A 119 16.11 -9.35 2.61
CA LYS A 119 15.96 -8.06 3.28
C LYS A 119 15.75 -6.92 2.27
N GLN A 120 16.41 -6.96 1.11
CA GLN A 120 16.22 -5.96 0.04
C GLN A 120 14.82 -6.06 -0.58
N VAL A 121 14.34 -7.28 -0.82
CA VAL A 121 12.98 -7.50 -1.32
C VAL A 121 11.95 -6.99 -0.32
N LEU A 122 12.11 -7.35 0.95
CA LEU A 122 11.24 -6.93 2.04
C LEU A 122 11.22 -5.39 2.21
N MET A 123 12.37 -4.75 2.09
CA MET A 123 12.50 -3.29 2.09
C MET A 123 11.76 -2.67 0.90
N GLY A 124 12.01 -3.17 -0.31
CA GLY A 124 11.40 -2.65 -1.53
C GLY A 124 9.88 -2.76 -1.50
N THR A 125 9.35 -3.92 -1.10
CA THR A 125 7.89 -4.12 -0.98
C THR A 125 7.27 -3.21 0.09
N ALA A 126 7.97 -2.92 1.19
CA ALA A 126 7.50 -1.98 2.20
C ALA A 126 7.38 -0.54 1.67
N TYR A 127 8.35 -0.06 0.88
CA TYR A 127 8.23 1.24 0.20
C TYR A 127 7.10 1.25 -0.84
N ILE A 128 6.87 0.14 -1.55
CA ILE A 128 5.75 0.01 -2.48
C ILE A 128 4.42 0.15 -1.75
N GLU A 129 4.26 -0.49 -0.59
CA GLU A 129 3.07 -0.33 0.25
C GLU A 129 2.88 1.13 0.71
N GLY A 130 3.96 1.79 1.13
CA GLY A 130 3.93 3.21 1.47
C GLY A 130 3.49 4.10 0.31
N TYR A 131 4.02 3.86 -0.87
CA TYR A 131 3.65 4.57 -2.10
C TYR A 131 2.19 4.32 -2.49
N THR A 132 1.76 3.06 -2.46
CA THR A 132 0.38 2.65 -2.72
C THR A 132 -0.59 3.36 -1.78
N GLY A 133 -0.27 3.41 -0.49
CA GLY A 133 -1.07 4.11 0.50
C GLY A 133 -1.12 5.62 0.27
N ALA A 134 0.00 6.25 -0.07
CA ALA A 134 0.04 7.69 -0.34
C ALA A 134 -0.79 8.08 -1.58
N LEU A 135 -0.69 7.30 -2.66
CA LEU A 135 -1.53 7.50 -3.85
C LEU A 135 -2.99 7.14 -3.60
N GLY A 136 -3.24 6.07 -2.83
CA GLY A 136 -4.59 5.65 -2.44
C GLY A 136 -5.31 6.75 -1.66
N LEU A 137 -4.62 7.41 -0.73
CA LEU A 137 -5.14 8.57 -0.01
C LEU A 137 -5.58 9.69 -0.97
N ALA A 138 -4.72 10.03 -1.94
CA ALA A 138 -5.04 11.06 -2.94
C ALA A 138 -6.28 10.65 -3.77
N LEU A 139 -6.36 9.39 -4.20
CA LEU A 139 -7.50 8.88 -4.96
C LEU A 139 -8.80 8.91 -4.14
N ILE A 140 -8.75 8.57 -2.86
CA ILE A 140 -9.90 8.65 -1.94
C ILE A 140 -10.39 10.10 -1.83
N LEU A 141 -9.49 11.06 -1.62
CA LEU A 141 -9.84 12.47 -1.53
C LEU A 141 -10.50 12.97 -2.82
N VAL A 142 -9.96 12.63 -3.99
CA VAL A 142 -10.57 12.99 -5.28
C VAL A 142 -11.94 12.32 -5.43
N SER A 143 -12.08 11.05 -5.01
CA SER A 143 -13.37 10.34 -5.07
C SER A 143 -14.44 11.03 -4.22
N ILE A 144 -14.09 11.49 -3.02
CA ILE A 144 -14.99 12.25 -2.15
C ILE A 144 -15.43 13.54 -2.85
N ILE A 145 -14.49 14.29 -3.41
CA ILE A 145 -14.81 15.53 -4.15
C ILE A 145 -15.77 15.24 -5.32
N CYS A 146 -15.49 14.20 -6.10
CA CYS A 146 -16.34 13.80 -7.23
C CYS A 146 -17.77 13.42 -6.77
N ILE A 147 -17.89 12.64 -5.69
CA ILE A 147 -19.19 12.17 -5.21
C ILE A 147 -20.05 13.34 -4.67
N TYR A 148 -19.45 14.22 -3.86
CA TYR A 148 -20.22 15.22 -3.12
C TYR A 148 -20.34 16.56 -3.84
N LEU A 149 -19.32 16.99 -4.59
CA LEU A 149 -19.31 18.32 -5.22
C LEU A 149 -19.63 18.29 -6.71
N ALA A 150 -19.28 17.23 -7.39
CA ALA A 150 -19.47 17.14 -8.83
C ALA A 150 -19.69 15.68 -9.29
N PRO A 151 -20.87 15.10 -9.06
CA PRO A 151 -21.14 13.68 -9.39
C PRO A 151 -20.86 13.32 -10.85
N ILE A 152 -21.04 14.26 -11.78
CA ILE A 152 -20.72 14.06 -13.20
C ILE A 152 -19.23 13.70 -13.43
N LEU A 153 -18.36 14.11 -12.50
CA LEU A 153 -16.92 13.81 -12.57
C LEU A 153 -16.59 12.37 -12.13
N MET A 154 -17.58 11.59 -11.65
CA MET A 154 -17.35 10.18 -11.29
C MET A 154 -16.81 9.35 -12.46
N VAL A 155 -17.13 9.74 -13.70
CA VAL A 155 -16.57 9.11 -14.91
C VAL A 155 -15.05 9.21 -14.95
N LEU A 156 -14.45 10.25 -14.35
CA LEU A 156 -13.00 10.42 -14.28
C LEU A 156 -12.32 9.46 -13.28
N LEU A 157 -13.07 8.85 -12.38
CA LEU A 157 -12.51 7.89 -11.41
C LEU A 157 -11.98 6.63 -12.09
N VAL A 158 -12.56 6.23 -13.23
CA VAL A 158 -12.09 5.05 -13.99
C VAL A 158 -10.68 5.27 -14.54
N PRO A 159 -10.41 6.32 -15.34
CA PRO A 159 -9.05 6.57 -15.85
C PRO A 159 -8.06 6.89 -14.71
N LEU A 160 -8.47 7.56 -13.64
CA LEU A 160 -7.64 7.81 -12.48
C LEU A 160 -7.29 6.52 -11.74
N GLY A 161 -8.24 5.59 -11.58
CA GLY A 161 -7.99 4.27 -11.01
C GLY A 161 -7.01 3.45 -11.85
N LEU A 162 -7.14 3.48 -13.18
CA LEU A 162 -6.20 2.84 -14.09
C LEU A 162 -4.80 3.48 -14.02
N ALA A 163 -4.72 4.80 -13.95
CA ALA A 163 -3.46 5.52 -13.77
C ALA A 163 -2.79 5.18 -12.44
N TYR A 164 -3.58 5.08 -11.35
CA TYR A 164 -3.11 4.63 -10.05
C TYR A 164 -2.49 3.24 -10.11
N VAL A 165 -3.20 2.26 -10.67
CA VAL A 165 -2.70 0.88 -10.82
C VAL A 165 -1.43 0.86 -11.66
N GLY A 166 -1.41 1.58 -12.80
CA GLY A 166 -0.23 1.69 -13.64
C GLY A 166 0.97 2.31 -12.93
N ALA A 167 0.75 3.36 -12.13
CA ALA A 167 1.81 4.01 -11.36
C ALA A 167 2.38 3.08 -10.27
N VAL A 168 1.53 2.33 -9.56
CA VAL A 168 1.96 1.36 -8.54
C VAL A 168 2.78 0.24 -9.18
N ILE A 169 2.30 -0.34 -10.28
CA ILE A 169 3.03 -1.40 -10.99
C ILE A 169 4.38 -0.88 -11.50
N TYR A 170 4.39 0.32 -12.10
CA TYR A 170 5.64 0.94 -12.58
C TYR A 170 6.67 1.09 -11.46
N VAL A 171 6.28 1.67 -10.32
CA VAL A 171 7.19 1.87 -9.18
C VAL A 171 7.63 0.53 -8.61
N ALA A 172 6.73 -0.44 -8.46
CA ALA A 172 7.05 -1.76 -7.95
C ALA A 172 8.09 -2.48 -8.82
N VAL A 173 7.87 -2.50 -10.13
CA VAL A 173 8.78 -3.15 -11.09
C VAL A 173 10.13 -2.44 -11.10
N MET A 174 10.16 -1.11 -11.20
CA MET A 174 11.41 -0.36 -11.32
C MET A 174 12.21 -0.36 -10.02
N LEU A 175 11.56 -0.23 -8.86
CA LEU A 175 12.24 -0.25 -7.56
C LEU A 175 12.86 -1.62 -7.29
N LEU A 176 12.11 -2.71 -7.44
CA LEU A 176 12.63 -4.06 -7.21
C LEU A 176 13.68 -4.45 -8.24
N SER A 177 13.48 -4.10 -9.50
CA SER A 177 14.50 -4.27 -10.56
C SER A 177 15.83 -3.62 -10.16
N ARG A 178 15.76 -2.38 -9.65
CA ARG A 178 16.95 -1.64 -9.24
C ARG A 178 17.61 -2.24 -8.00
N LEU A 179 16.82 -2.58 -6.97
CA LEU A 179 17.32 -3.17 -5.72
C LEU A 179 17.97 -4.54 -5.92
N MET A 180 17.40 -5.36 -6.79
CA MET A 180 17.85 -6.73 -7.03
C MET A 180 18.82 -6.84 -8.21
N ASN A 181 19.07 -5.74 -8.92
CA ASN A 181 19.86 -5.72 -10.15
C ASN A 181 19.38 -6.78 -11.17
N VAL A 182 18.07 -6.74 -11.46
CA VAL A 182 17.36 -7.63 -12.39
C VAL A 182 16.69 -6.78 -13.46
N GLU A 183 16.53 -7.32 -14.66
CA GLU A 183 15.82 -6.62 -15.72
C GLU A 183 14.36 -6.32 -15.32
N PRO A 184 13.85 -5.10 -15.58
CA PRO A 184 12.46 -4.72 -15.25
C PRO A 184 11.41 -5.65 -15.86
N LEU A 185 11.67 -6.17 -17.08
CA LEU A 185 10.76 -7.09 -17.76
C LEU A 185 10.58 -8.39 -16.97
N THR A 186 11.66 -8.93 -16.41
CA THR A 186 11.62 -10.15 -15.59
C THR A 186 10.82 -9.94 -14.30
N VAL A 187 11.07 -8.82 -13.60
CA VAL A 187 10.29 -8.47 -12.41
C VAL A 187 8.81 -8.28 -12.77
N GLY A 188 8.52 -7.58 -13.86
CA GLY A 188 7.17 -7.39 -14.38
C GLY A 188 6.46 -8.70 -14.70
N ALA A 189 7.15 -9.64 -15.35
CA ALA A 189 6.60 -10.96 -15.65
C ALA A 189 6.23 -11.74 -14.37
N VAL A 190 7.07 -11.68 -13.33
CA VAL A 190 6.77 -12.31 -12.03
C VAL A 190 5.54 -11.68 -11.38
N TYR A 191 5.39 -10.34 -11.45
CA TYR A 191 4.18 -9.67 -10.95
C TYR A 191 2.93 -10.10 -11.70
N VAL A 192 2.99 -10.26 -13.02
CA VAL A 192 1.86 -10.76 -13.82
C VAL A 192 1.49 -12.18 -13.39
N VAL A 193 2.47 -13.06 -13.20
CA VAL A 193 2.23 -14.43 -12.72
C VAL A 193 1.58 -14.43 -11.34
N LEU A 194 2.10 -13.63 -10.40
CA LEU A 194 1.51 -13.49 -9.06
C LEU A 194 0.08 -12.94 -9.11
N PHE A 195 -0.18 -11.98 -9.99
CA PHE A 195 -1.52 -11.44 -10.19
C PHE A 195 -2.49 -12.50 -10.71
N ILE A 196 -2.07 -13.30 -11.70
CA ILE A 196 -2.88 -14.41 -12.23
C ILE A 196 -3.15 -15.45 -11.14
N ILE A 197 -2.14 -15.83 -10.36
CA ILE A 197 -2.30 -16.77 -9.24
C ILE A 197 -3.31 -16.23 -8.22
N ASN A 198 -3.23 -14.95 -7.88
CA ASN A 198 -4.17 -14.31 -6.95
C ASN A 198 -5.61 -14.29 -7.51
N LEU A 199 -5.78 -14.00 -8.80
CA LEU A 199 -7.09 -14.06 -9.45
C LEU A 199 -7.68 -15.48 -9.41
N LEU A 200 -6.88 -16.48 -9.74
CA LEU A 200 -7.29 -17.88 -9.72
C LEU A 200 -7.65 -18.33 -8.30
N TYR A 201 -6.83 -17.96 -7.32
CA TYR A 201 -7.10 -18.24 -5.91
C TYR A 201 -8.45 -17.62 -5.46
N ASN A 202 -8.68 -16.35 -5.73
CA ASN A 202 -9.92 -15.67 -5.38
C ASN A 202 -11.14 -16.29 -6.11
N TRP A 203 -10.98 -16.71 -7.34
CA TRP A 203 -12.02 -17.37 -8.12
C TRP A 203 -12.38 -18.74 -7.53
N ILE A 204 -11.36 -19.58 -7.22
CA ILE A 204 -11.53 -20.88 -6.58
C ILE A 204 -12.22 -20.74 -5.21
N MET A 205 -11.75 -19.78 -4.38
CA MET A 205 -12.34 -19.55 -3.05
C MET A 205 -13.80 -19.13 -3.14
N ARG A 206 -14.17 -18.32 -4.13
CA ARG A 206 -15.58 -17.97 -4.36
C ARG A 206 -16.44 -19.17 -4.75
N ILE A 207 -15.90 -20.11 -5.53
CA ILE A 207 -16.65 -21.33 -5.93
C ILE A 207 -16.82 -22.28 -4.74
N LEU A 208 -15.77 -22.42 -3.89
CA LEU A 208 -15.80 -23.37 -2.78
C LEU A 208 -16.64 -22.89 -1.59
N PHE A 209 -16.82 -21.56 -1.44
CA PHE A 209 -17.49 -20.94 -0.29
C PHE A 209 -18.75 -20.11 -0.68
N ALA A 210 -19.20 -20.17 -1.92
CA ALA A 210 -20.49 -19.67 -2.37
C ALA A 210 -21.57 -20.72 -2.16
#